data_015d445d91da8a8e1c22f6fdf777b300
#
_entry.id   015d445d91da8a8e1c22f6fdf777b300
#
_cell.length_a   1.000
_cell.length_b   1.000
_cell.length_c   1.000
_cell.angle_alpha   90.00
_cell.angle_beta   90.00
_cell.angle_gamma   90.00
#
_symmetry.space_group_name_H-M   'P 1'
#
loop_
_entity.id
_entity.type
_entity.pdbx_description
1 polymer ?
#
loop_
_entity_poly.entity_id
_entity_poly.type
_entity_poly.pdbx_seq_one_letter_code
_entity_poly.pdbx_strand_id
1 'polypeptide(L)'
;MNLDIIRSAWTSGTNISNYLKAFKVDLFLSADDNDVLNAIENGIAAAKILVSHENIYNSFSEQVKIAFDGDAVLFSKESEMIYKEKGLEAFIEHEKLNKDNPLQMGPFAKLLLTIAKIQAKFPTEKSPIRTALVTARSAPTHERVIKTLNVWGVRI
;
A
#
# COMPACT_ATOMS: atom_id res chain seq x y z
N MET A 1 -19.46 15.76 14.07
CA MET A 1 -18.25 14.92 14.14
C MET A 1 -17.10 15.79 14.66
N ASN A 2 -16.55 15.52 15.84
CA ASN A 2 -15.36 16.23 16.35
C ASN A 2 -14.12 15.53 15.76
N LEU A 3 -13.55 16.09 14.69
CA LEU A 3 -12.30 15.62 14.10
C LEU A 3 -11.16 16.46 14.64
N ASP A 4 -10.15 15.81 15.19
CA ASP A 4 -8.93 16.46 15.68
C ASP A 4 -7.94 16.66 14.53
N ILE A 5 -8.13 17.75 13.75
CA ILE A 5 -7.23 18.14 12.67
C ILE A 5 -6.18 19.08 13.24
N ILE A 6 -5.01 18.53 13.56
CA ILE A 6 -3.91 19.26 14.23
C ILE A 6 -2.91 19.92 13.27
N ARG A 7 -2.98 19.62 11.97
CA ARG A 7 -2.07 20.17 10.96
C ARG A 7 -2.81 20.49 9.69
N SER A 8 -2.50 21.63 9.11
CA SER A 8 -3.04 22.07 7.82
C SER A 8 -1.99 22.87 7.06
N ALA A 9 -2.04 22.84 5.74
CA ALA A 9 -1.22 23.65 4.86
C ALA A 9 -2.08 24.20 3.72
N TRP A 10 -1.89 25.48 3.41
CA TRP A 10 -2.52 26.16 2.28
C TRP A 10 -1.41 26.51 1.29
N THR A 11 -1.38 25.86 0.14
CA THR A 11 -0.26 25.91 -0.81
C THR A 11 -0.49 26.85 -1.98
N SER A 12 -1.71 27.39 -2.11
CA SER A 12 -2.10 28.25 -3.26
C SER A 12 -1.74 27.63 -4.63
N GLY A 13 -1.87 26.29 -4.75
CA GLY A 13 -1.56 25.54 -5.96
C GLY A 13 -0.08 25.16 -6.15
N THR A 14 0.77 25.41 -5.16
CA THR A 14 2.16 24.94 -5.21
C THR A 14 2.27 23.47 -4.80
N ASN A 15 3.38 22.82 -5.20
CA ASN A 15 3.64 21.41 -4.91
C ASN A 15 3.58 21.11 -3.40
N ILE A 16 2.71 20.15 -3.03
CA ILE A 16 2.41 19.81 -1.64
C ILE A 16 3.41 18.82 -1.03
N SER A 17 4.27 18.18 -1.82
CA SER A 17 5.13 17.06 -1.39
C SER A 17 6.05 17.42 -0.22
N ASN A 18 6.54 18.66 -0.17
CA ASN A 18 7.39 19.14 0.93
C ASN A 18 6.62 19.19 2.26
N TYR A 19 5.35 19.61 2.22
CA TYR A 19 4.49 19.64 3.40
C TYR A 19 4.15 18.23 3.88
N LEU A 20 3.87 17.30 2.94
CA LEU A 20 3.60 15.91 3.26
C LEU A 20 4.79 15.25 3.97
N LYS A 21 6.02 15.52 3.52
CA LYS A 21 7.27 15.05 4.18
C LYS A 21 7.44 15.67 5.57
N ALA A 22 7.26 16.98 5.69
CA ALA A 22 7.40 17.70 6.97
C ALA A 22 6.38 17.22 8.00
N PHE A 23 5.16 16.88 7.56
CA PHE A 23 4.10 16.34 8.40
C PHE A 23 4.23 14.85 8.67
N LYS A 24 5.22 14.16 8.05
CA LYS A 24 5.46 12.72 8.14
C LYS A 24 4.21 11.91 7.76
N VAL A 25 3.59 12.30 6.66
CA VAL A 25 2.36 11.65 6.16
C VAL A 25 2.67 10.21 5.73
N ASP A 26 1.84 9.27 6.16
CA ASP A 26 1.93 7.86 5.76
C ASP A 26 1.02 7.53 4.56
N LEU A 27 -0.07 8.27 4.38
CA LEU A 27 -0.99 8.14 3.24
C LEU A 27 -1.52 9.50 2.84
N PHE A 28 -1.42 9.82 1.57
CA PHE A 28 -2.02 11.01 0.96
C PHE A 28 -3.15 10.61 0.00
N LEU A 29 -4.29 11.28 0.12
CA LEU A 29 -5.46 11.04 -0.74
C LEU A 29 -5.81 12.33 -1.47
N SER A 30 -5.92 12.29 -2.80
CA SER A 30 -6.32 13.41 -3.64
C SER A 30 -7.23 12.96 -4.76
N ALA A 31 -8.03 13.86 -5.30
CA ALA A 31 -8.76 13.67 -6.55
C ALA A 31 -7.93 14.05 -7.78
N ASP A 32 -6.83 14.78 -7.59
CA ASP A 32 -5.93 15.24 -8.65
C ASP A 32 -4.81 14.22 -8.92
N ASP A 33 -4.65 13.83 -10.20
CA ASP A 33 -3.66 12.83 -10.61
C ASP A 33 -2.22 13.32 -10.42
N ASN A 34 -1.96 14.61 -10.69
CA ASN A 34 -0.61 15.16 -10.58
C ASN A 34 -0.15 15.21 -9.12
N ASP A 35 -1.06 15.55 -8.21
CA ASP A 35 -0.76 15.54 -6.77
C ASP A 35 -0.44 14.13 -6.28
N VAL A 36 -1.20 13.13 -6.74
CA VAL A 36 -0.96 11.71 -6.41
C VAL A 36 0.40 11.26 -6.95
N LEU A 37 0.69 11.52 -8.22
CA LEU A 37 1.96 11.17 -8.84
C LEU A 37 3.14 11.84 -8.13
N ASN A 38 3.05 13.14 -7.87
CA ASN A 38 4.08 13.88 -7.16
C ASN A 38 4.35 13.32 -5.76
N ALA A 39 3.31 12.90 -5.03
CA ALA A 39 3.47 12.29 -3.72
C ALA A 39 4.20 10.94 -3.82
N ILE A 40 3.83 10.07 -4.78
CA ILE A 40 4.46 8.76 -5.01
C ILE A 40 5.93 8.92 -5.40
N GLU A 41 6.27 9.82 -6.33
CA GLU A 41 7.65 10.11 -6.73
C GLU A 41 8.52 10.61 -5.57
N ASN A 42 7.89 11.23 -4.57
CA ASN A 42 8.54 11.67 -3.35
C ASN A 42 8.55 10.61 -2.23
N GLY A 43 8.17 9.37 -2.53
CA GLY A 43 8.22 8.22 -1.62
C GLY A 43 7.11 8.21 -0.57
N ILE A 44 5.99 8.89 -0.83
CA ILE A 44 4.81 8.91 0.04
C ILE A 44 3.74 8.04 -0.61
N ALA A 45 3.15 7.10 0.15
CA ALA A 45 2.02 6.34 -0.34
C ALA A 45 0.86 7.29 -0.67
N ALA A 46 0.36 7.24 -1.89
CA ALA A 46 -0.73 8.10 -2.31
C ALA A 46 -1.73 7.35 -3.21
N ALA A 47 -3.00 7.73 -3.12
CA ALA A 47 -4.05 7.15 -3.93
C ALA A 47 -5.07 8.21 -4.38
N LYS A 48 -5.59 8.00 -5.60
CA LYS A 48 -6.65 8.84 -6.15
C LYS A 48 -8.00 8.44 -5.57
N ILE A 49 -8.74 9.43 -5.09
CA ILE A 49 -10.14 9.25 -4.71
C ILE A 49 -10.99 9.33 -5.98
N LEU A 50 -11.68 8.23 -6.29
CA LEU A 50 -12.68 8.21 -7.34
C LEU A 50 -14.02 8.65 -6.73
N VAL A 51 -14.47 9.85 -7.08
CA VAL A 51 -15.78 10.36 -6.65
C VAL A 51 -16.86 9.72 -7.53
N SER A 52 -17.54 8.72 -7.00
CA SER A 52 -18.73 8.13 -7.62
C SER A 52 -19.97 8.56 -6.85
N HIS A 53 -20.94 9.12 -7.53
CA HIS A 53 -22.22 9.52 -6.92
C HIS A 53 -23.12 8.35 -6.52
N GLU A 54 -22.78 7.12 -6.91
CA GLU A 54 -23.65 5.94 -6.76
C GLU A 54 -23.26 5.01 -5.61
N ASN A 55 -22.12 5.21 -4.95
CA ASN A 55 -21.67 4.32 -3.88
C ASN A 55 -22.00 4.84 -2.49
N ILE A 56 -23.29 4.91 -2.17
CA ILE A 56 -23.72 5.02 -0.78
C ILE A 56 -23.65 3.61 -0.20
N TYR A 57 -22.52 3.26 0.41
CA TYR A 57 -22.44 2.06 1.25
C TYR A 57 -23.36 2.28 2.48
N ASN A 58 -24.54 1.66 2.45
CA ASN A 58 -25.53 1.75 3.53
C ASN A 58 -25.15 0.96 4.79
N SER A 59 -23.96 0.42 4.90
CA SER A 59 -23.49 -0.29 6.10
C SER A 59 -22.31 0.45 6.73
N PHE A 60 -22.56 1.09 7.86
CA PHE A 60 -21.50 1.54 8.75
C PHE A 60 -20.79 0.30 9.31
N SER A 61 -19.60 0.04 8.83
CA SER A 61 -18.71 -0.94 9.45
C SER A 61 -17.85 -0.21 10.47
N GLU A 62 -17.77 -0.74 11.69
CA GLU A 62 -16.82 -0.25 12.69
C GLU A 62 -15.37 -0.57 12.34
N GLN A 63 -15.16 -1.33 11.26
CA GLN A 63 -13.86 -1.79 10.81
C GLN A 63 -13.51 -1.19 9.44
N VAL A 64 -12.36 -0.54 9.35
CA VAL A 64 -11.77 -0.11 8.07
C VAL A 64 -11.16 -1.32 7.37
N LYS A 65 -11.60 -1.59 6.13
CA LYS A 65 -11.11 -2.69 5.31
C LYS A 65 -10.28 -2.12 4.16
N ILE A 66 -9.02 -2.53 4.07
CA ILE A 66 -8.08 -2.03 3.06
C ILE A 66 -7.52 -3.22 2.29
N ALA A 67 -7.67 -3.22 0.97
CA ALA A 67 -7.01 -4.17 0.09
C ALA A 67 -5.81 -3.50 -0.59
N PHE A 68 -4.68 -4.19 -0.60
CA PHE A 68 -3.47 -3.76 -1.28
C PHE A 68 -3.20 -4.64 -2.49
N ASP A 69 -2.81 -4.05 -3.60
CA ASP A 69 -2.15 -4.77 -4.67
C ASP A 69 -0.72 -5.14 -4.24
N GLY A 70 -0.18 -6.21 -4.82
CA GLY A 70 1.15 -6.73 -4.48
C GLY A 70 2.27 -5.98 -5.20
N ASP A 71 2.45 -6.31 -6.47
CA ASP A 71 3.58 -5.86 -7.28
C ASP A 71 3.48 -4.36 -7.61
N ALA A 72 4.62 -3.66 -7.53
CA ALA A 72 4.74 -2.21 -7.72
C ALA A 72 3.94 -1.34 -6.71
N VAL A 73 3.24 -1.94 -5.75
CA VAL A 73 2.49 -1.25 -4.69
C VAL A 73 3.08 -1.58 -3.31
N LEU A 74 2.86 -2.78 -2.79
CA LEU A 74 3.50 -3.22 -1.54
C LEU A 74 4.96 -3.61 -1.76
N PHE A 75 5.24 -4.27 -2.87
CA PHE A 75 6.59 -4.68 -3.27
C PHE A 75 7.12 -3.74 -4.35
N SER A 76 8.44 -3.73 -4.53
CA SER A 76 9.07 -3.00 -5.63
C SER A 76 8.59 -3.54 -6.98
N LYS A 77 8.82 -2.77 -8.04
CA LYS A 77 8.45 -3.15 -9.40
C LYS A 77 9.42 -4.17 -10.05
N GLU A 78 10.40 -4.70 -9.32
CA GLU A 78 11.43 -5.60 -9.85
C GLU A 78 10.85 -6.81 -10.57
N SER A 79 9.98 -7.55 -9.89
CA SER A 79 9.35 -8.75 -10.45
C SER A 79 8.43 -8.45 -11.63
N GLU A 80 7.70 -7.34 -11.56
CA GLU A 80 6.85 -6.88 -12.65
C GLU A 80 7.65 -6.50 -13.90
N MET A 81 8.82 -5.86 -13.71
CA MET A 81 9.72 -5.52 -14.83
C MET A 81 10.26 -6.79 -15.50
N ILE A 82 10.66 -7.79 -14.72
CA ILE A 82 11.11 -9.08 -15.28
C ILE A 82 10.00 -9.73 -16.11
N TYR A 83 8.77 -9.72 -15.59
CA TYR A 83 7.63 -10.24 -16.33
C TYR A 83 7.39 -9.49 -17.65
N LYS A 84 7.42 -8.15 -17.62
CA LYS A 84 7.21 -7.31 -18.81
C LYS A 84 8.30 -7.45 -19.85
N GLU A 85 9.55 -7.58 -19.43
CA GLU A 85 10.70 -7.61 -20.33
C GLU A 85 11.01 -9.02 -20.87
N LYS A 86 10.83 -10.06 -20.03
CA LYS A 86 11.31 -11.43 -20.31
C LYS A 86 10.20 -12.48 -20.30
N GLY A 87 8.97 -12.08 -19.96
CA GLY A 87 7.80 -12.95 -19.97
C GLY A 87 7.64 -13.82 -18.71
N LEU A 88 6.60 -14.67 -18.76
CA LEU A 88 6.13 -15.43 -17.60
C LEU A 88 7.15 -16.47 -17.10
N GLU A 89 7.82 -17.16 -18.00
CA GLU A 89 8.78 -18.22 -17.63
C GLU A 89 9.96 -17.65 -16.85
N ALA A 90 10.55 -16.54 -17.34
CA ALA A 90 11.65 -15.86 -16.67
C ALA A 90 11.23 -15.32 -15.30
N PHE A 91 10.01 -14.80 -15.18
CA PHE A 91 9.44 -14.37 -13.91
C PHE A 91 9.32 -15.54 -12.92
N ILE A 92 8.76 -16.69 -13.35
CA ILE A 92 8.62 -17.86 -12.48
C ILE A 92 9.98 -18.38 -12.03
N GLU A 93 10.97 -18.44 -12.92
CA GLU A 93 12.33 -18.87 -12.59
C GLU A 93 12.99 -17.91 -11.60
N HIS A 94 12.89 -16.60 -11.84
CA HIS A 94 13.40 -15.57 -10.94
C HIS A 94 12.80 -15.70 -9.54
N GLU A 95 11.49 -15.85 -9.42
CA GLU A 95 10.82 -15.96 -8.12
C GLU A 95 11.21 -17.28 -7.39
N LYS A 96 11.40 -18.38 -8.11
CA LYS A 96 11.90 -19.64 -7.54
C LYS A 96 13.31 -19.52 -6.99
N LEU A 97 14.23 -18.90 -7.77
CA LEU A 97 15.61 -18.69 -7.36
C LEU A 97 15.72 -17.76 -6.15
N ASN A 98 14.82 -16.79 -6.04
CA ASN A 98 14.81 -15.79 -4.98
C ASN A 98 13.77 -16.07 -3.88
N LYS A 99 13.22 -17.26 -3.80
CA LYS A 99 12.13 -17.60 -2.87
C LYS A 99 12.43 -17.34 -1.40
N ASP A 100 13.71 -17.37 -1.01
CA ASP A 100 14.17 -17.13 0.36
C ASP A 100 14.69 -15.70 0.59
N ASN A 101 14.77 -14.90 -0.48
CA ASN A 101 15.14 -13.49 -0.44
C ASN A 101 13.87 -12.64 -0.38
N PRO A 102 13.61 -11.89 0.70
CA PRO A 102 12.43 -11.04 0.77
C PRO A 102 12.35 -10.06 -0.39
N LEU A 103 11.13 -9.80 -0.86
CA LEU A 103 10.86 -8.75 -1.84
C LEU A 103 11.24 -7.39 -1.27
N GLN A 104 11.75 -6.51 -2.11
CA GLN A 104 12.03 -5.14 -1.73
C GLN A 104 10.73 -4.35 -1.51
N MET A 105 10.79 -3.39 -0.59
CA MET A 105 9.64 -2.55 -0.26
C MET A 105 9.23 -1.65 -1.42
N GLY A 106 7.95 -1.66 -1.72
CA GLY A 106 7.29 -0.73 -2.61
C GLY A 106 6.80 0.54 -1.88
N PRO A 107 6.14 1.45 -2.61
CA PRO A 107 5.74 2.76 -2.07
C PRO A 107 4.74 2.66 -0.90
N PHE A 108 3.91 1.63 -0.84
CA PHE A 108 2.90 1.43 0.21
C PHE A 108 3.37 0.53 1.37
N ALA A 109 4.57 -0.04 1.31
CA ALA A 109 5.08 -0.93 2.36
C ALA A 109 5.12 -0.24 3.74
N LYS A 110 5.58 1.02 3.80
CA LYS A 110 5.63 1.79 5.04
C LYS A 110 4.25 1.96 5.67
N LEU A 111 3.22 2.25 4.86
CA LEU A 111 1.84 2.35 5.33
C LEU A 111 1.37 1.02 5.92
N LEU A 112 1.60 -0.09 5.20
CA LEU A 112 1.23 -1.43 5.67
C LEU A 112 1.91 -1.78 7.00
N LEU A 113 3.20 -1.47 7.15
CA LEU A 113 3.93 -1.68 8.41
C LEU A 113 3.37 -0.84 9.56
N THR A 114 2.95 0.40 9.29
CA THR A 114 2.31 1.26 10.29
C THR A 114 0.95 0.69 10.71
N ILE A 115 0.15 0.21 9.75
CA ILE A 115 -1.12 -0.47 10.02
C ILE A 115 -0.90 -1.74 10.85
N ALA A 116 0.10 -2.56 10.51
CA ALA A 116 0.41 -3.77 11.26
C ALA A 116 0.74 -3.49 12.74
N LYS A 117 1.46 -2.39 13.01
CA LYS A 117 1.72 -1.94 14.40
C LYS A 117 0.43 -1.54 15.13
N ILE A 118 -0.54 -0.96 14.44
CA ILE A 118 -1.85 -0.65 15.03
C ILE A 118 -2.61 -1.95 15.30
N GLN A 119 -2.68 -2.85 14.31
CA GLN A 119 -3.37 -4.14 14.44
C GLN A 119 -2.81 -4.97 15.60
N ALA A 120 -1.49 -4.95 15.83
CA ALA A 120 -0.83 -5.68 16.90
C ALA A 120 -1.27 -5.24 18.31
N LYS A 121 -1.90 -4.07 18.47
CA LYS A 121 -2.43 -3.59 19.76
C LYS A 121 -3.80 -4.15 20.11
N PHE A 122 -4.42 -4.89 19.20
CA PHE A 122 -5.76 -5.43 19.35
C PHE A 122 -5.77 -6.95 19.13
N PRO A 123 -6.68 -7.69 19.80
CA PRO A 123 -7.00 -9.05 19.40
C PRO A 123 -7.45 -9.06 17.90
N THR A 124 -7.15 -10.13 17.19
CA THR A 124 -7.40 -10.21 15.73
C THR A 124 -8.84 -9.88 15.35
N GLU A 125 -9.82 -10.39 16.13
CA GLU A 125 -11.25 -10.20 15.88
C GLU A 125 -11.76 -8.79 16.21
N LYS A 126 -10.98 -8.03 16.99
CA LYS A 126 -11.34 -6.68 17.48
C LYS A 126 -10.48 -5.58 16.84
N SER A 127 -9.68 -5.91 15.85
CA SER A 127 -8.87 -4.91 15.16
C SER A 127 -9.77 -3.92 14.42
N PRO A 128 -9.57 -2.61 14.60
CA PRO A 128 -10.35 -1.59 13.87
C PRO A 128 -9.98 -1.52 12.39
N ILE A 129 -8.87 -2.13 11.98
CA ILE A 129 -8.42 -2.17 10.59
C ILE A 129 -8.19 -3.63 10.18
N ARG A 130 -8.72 -4.01 9.04
CA ARG A 130 -8.48 -5.29 8.40
C ARG A 130 -7.80 -5.06 7.06
N THR A 131 -6.74 -5.82 6.80
CA THR A 131 -5.97 -5.75 5.55
C THR A 131 -6.17 -7.00 4.72
N ALA A 132 -6.05 -6.86 3.41
CA ALA A 132 -6.04 -7.95 2.44
C ALA A 132 -4.97 -7.66 1.37
N LEU A 133 -4.34 -8.70 0.86
CA LEU A 133 -3.51 -8.64 -0.33
C LEU A 133 -4.29 -9.20 -1.51
N VAL A 134 -4.30 -8.46 -2.61
CA VAL A 134 -4.81 -8.91 -3.90
C VAL A 134 -3.63 -8.98 -4.85
N THR A 135 -3.40 -10.11 -5.48
CA THR A 135 -2.27 -10.32 -6.38
C THR A 135 -2.61 -11.34 -7.46
N ALA A 136 -2.07 -11.16 -8.65
CA ALA A 136 -2.15 -12.13 -9.73
C ALA A 136 -1.16 -13.30 -9.59
N ARG A 137 -0.28 -13.27 -8.58
CA ARG A 137 0.69 -14.35 -8.36
C ARG A 137 -0.01 -15.63 -7.93
N SER A 138 0.35 -16.73 -8.59
CA SER A 138 -0.10 -18.09 -8.27
C SER A 138 1.07 -18.95 -7.77
N ALA A 139 0.79 -20.23 -7.43
CA ALA A 139 1.86 -21.17 -7.10
C ALA A 139 2.80 -21.36 -8.32
N PRO A 140 4.13 -21.40 -8.11
CA PRO A 140 4.86 -21.30 -6.85
C PRO A 140 5.29 -19.86 -6.47
N THR A 141 5.01 -18.86 -7.31
CA THR A 141 5.57 -17.49 -7.18
C THR A 141 5.07 -16.73 -5.96
N HIS A 142 3.92 -17.12 -5.39
CA HIS A 142 3.39 -16.54 -4.15
C HIS A 142 4.19 -16.92 -2.89
N GLU A 143 5.03 -17.97 -2.93
CA GLU A 143 5.83 -18.41 -1.77
C GLU A 143 6.73 -17.27 -1.25
N ARG A 144 7.40 -16.57 -2.17
CA ARG A 144 8.26 -15.42 -1.83
C ARG A 144 7.48 -14.30 -1.15
N VAL A 145 6.25 -14.05 -1.60
CA VAL A 145 5.35 -13.05 -0.99
C VAL A 145 5.03 -13.40 0.45
N ILE A 146 4.61 -14.64 0.71
CA ILE A 146 4.28 -15.10 2.06
C ILE A 146 5.49 -14.98 2.99
N LYS A 147 6.68 -15.41 2.54
CA LYS A 147 7.91 -15.27 3.31
C LYS A 147 8.26 -13.81 3.58
N THR A 148 8.08 -12.93 2.58
CA THR A 148 8.32 -11.49 2.74
C THR A 148 7.41 -10.89 3.81
N LEU A 149 6.11 -11.16 3.77
CA LEU A 149 5.16 -10.65 4.76
C LEU A 149 5.46 -11.17 6.16
N ASN A 150 5.88 -12.43 6.28
CA ASN A 150 6.31 -13.00 7.57
C ASN A 150 7.55 -12.29 8.11
N VAL A 151 8.56 -12.02 7.27
CA VAL A 151 9.77 -11.25 7.66
C VAL A 151 9.41 -9.84 8.10
N TRP A 152 8.44 -9.21 7.44
CA TRP A 152 7.94 -7.87 7.81
C TRP A 152 7.07 -7.88 9.07
N GLY A 153 6.68 -9.04 9.58
CA GLY A 153 5.79 -9.16 10.75
C GLY A 153 4.36 -8.67 10.47
N VAL A 154 3.92 -8.78 9.25
CA VAL A 154 2.61 -8.30 8.79
C VAL A 154 1.62 -9.45 8.73
N ARG A 155 0.41 -9.21 9.28
CA ARG A 155 -0.75 -10.09 9.10
C ARG A 155 -1.63 -9.52 7.98
N ILE A 156 -1.92 -10.31 6.99
CA ILE A 156 -2.89 -10.03 5.93
C ILE A 156 -3.89 -11.17 5.88
#